data_c69375efb23dfc34e4c43c371271b05b
#
_entry.id   c69375efb23dfc34e4c43c371271b05b
#
_cell.length_a   1.000
_cell.length_b   1.000
_cell.length_c   1.000
_cell.angle_alpha   90.00
_cell.angle_beta   90.00
_cell.angle_gamma   90.00
#
_symmetry.space_group_name_H-M   'P 1'
#
loop_
_entity.id
_entity.type
_entity.pdbx_description
1 polymer ?
#
loop_
_entity_poly.entity_id
_entity_poly.type
_entity_poly.pdbx_seq_one_letter_code
_entity_poly.pdbx_strand_id
1 'polypeptide(L)'
;AEQAQNMYNSSKFTSDLINSYAWDRAIIFIQKCTTQTNYANQTSLNTGSLAQIGTTADKQCNIFDMASNVYEWTTETSHNSDYPCGFRGGNYYGINFYTSSRNGNNTSESSINIGFRSLLFINV
;
A
#
# COMPACT_ATOMS: atom_id res chain seq x y z
N ALA A 1 -3.14 -3.04 -12.09
CA ALA A 1 -4.51 -3.49 -11.74
C ALA A 1 -4.76 -4.92 -12.23
N GLU A 2 -4.67 -5.18 -13.52
CA GLU A 2 -4.97 -6.53 -14.09
C GLU A 2 -4.19 -7.67 -13.44
N GLN A 3 -2.91 -7.48 -13.13
CA GLN A 3 -2.11 -8.51 -12.45
C GLN A 3 -2.65 -8.83 -11.06
N ALA A 4 -3.09 -7.82 -10.29
CA ALA A 4 -3.66 -8.05 -8.97
C ALA A 4 -4.98 -8.82 -9.06
N GLN A 5 -5.82 -8.53 -10.06
CA GLN A 5 -7.09 -9.22 -10.30
C GLN A 5 -6.92 -10.66 -10.77
N ASN A 6 -5.82 -10.95 -11.45
CA ASN A 6 -5.54 -12.27 -12.01
C ASN A 6 -4.69 -13.16 -11.10
N MET A 7 -4.21 -12.68 -9.96
CA MET A 7 -3.37 -13.47 -9.05
C MET A 7 -4.11 -14.65 -8.42
N TYR A 8 -5.35 -14.44 -8.01
CA TYR A 8 -6.21 -15.49 -7.44
C TYR A 8 -7.65 -15.30 -7.90
N ASN A 9 -8.14 -16.26 -8.65
CA ASN A 9 -9.52 -16.28 -9.09
C ASN A 9 -10.07 -17.71 -8.99
N SER A 10 -11.04 -17.92 -8.12
CA SER A 10 -11.74 -19.20 -7.94
C SER A 10 -13.19 -18.96 -7.56
N SER A 11 -13.98 -20.01 -7.45
CA SER A 11 -15.36 -19.90 -6.95
C SER A 11 -15.45 -19.37 -5.53
N LYS A 12 -14.38 -19.47 -4.74
CA LYS A 12 -14.35 -19.06 -3.33
C LYS A 12 -13.64 -17.75 -3.07
N PHE A 13 -12.73 -17.35 -3.95
CA PHE A 13 -11.88 -16.19 -3.74
C PHE A 13 -11.70 -15.40 -5.03
N THR A 14 -11.63 -14.10 -4.88
CA THR A 14 -11.18 -13.17 -5.92
C THR A 14 -10.09 -12.27 -5.36
N SER A 15 -9.12 -11.89 -6.19
CA SER A 15 -8.09 -10.92 -5.81
C SER A 15 -8.28 -9.62 -6.56
N ASP A 16 -7.89 -8.52 -5.93
CA ASP A 16 -7.85 -7.20 -6.55
C ASP A 16 -6.77 -6.36 -5.85
N LEU A 17 -6.55 -5.14 -6.32
CA LEU A 17 -5.79 -4.14 -5.59
C LEU A 17 -6.43 -3.89 -4.21
N ILE A 18 -5.60 -3.59 -3.24
CA ILE A 18 -6.10 -3.14 -1.95
C ILE A 18 -6.93 -1.87 -2.13
N ASN A 19 -8.08 -1.80 -1.48
CA ASN A 19 -8.89 -0.59 -1.44
C ASN A 19 -8.48 0.30 -0.25
N SER A 20 -8.87 1.57 -0.30
CA SER A 20 -8.54 2.55 0.73
C SER A 20 -9.06 2.16 2.11
N TYR A 21 -10.23 1.56 2.17
CA TYR A 21 -10.82 1.10 3.43
C TYR A 21 -9.96 0.01 4.10
N ALA A 22 -9.53 -0.98 3.33
CA ALA A 22 -8.66 -2.05 3.84
C ALA A 22 -7.30 -1.50 4.26
N TRP A 23 -6.74 -0.53 3.51
CA TRP A 23 -5.52 0.17 3.88
C TRP A 23 -5.63 0.85 5.24
N ASP A 24 -6.66 1.69 5.42
CA ASP A 24 -6.87 2.41 6.66
C ASP A 24 -7.15 1.47 7.84
N ARG A 25 -7.86 0.35 7.60
CA ARG A 25 -8.09 -0.69 8.62
C ARG A 25 -6.81 -1.41 9.03
N ALA A 26 -5.89 -1.66 8.09
CA ALA A 26 -4.59 -2.23 8.42
C ALA A 26 -3.77 -1.29 9.32
N ILE A 27 -3.76 0.01 9.03
CA ILE A 27 -3.11 1.02 9.89
C ILE A 27 -3.72 1.00 11.31
N ILE A 28 -5.04 1.06 11.41
CA ILE A 28 -5.75 1.05 12.71
C ILE A 28 -5.44 -0.24 13.48
N PHE A 29 -5.42 -1.38 12.80
CA PHE A 29 -5.06 -2.67 13.41
C PHE A 29 -3.65 -2.63 13.97
N ILE A 30 -2.66 -2.21 13.19
CA ILE A 30 -1.27 -2.09 13.64
C ILE A 30 -1.18 -1.18 14.87
N GLN A 31 -1.80 0.00 14.83
CA GLN A 31 -1.75 0.96 15.93
C GLN A 31 -2.40 0.46 17.23
N LYS A 32 -3.40 -0.42 17.12
CA LYS A 32 -4.10 -0.99 18.28
C LYS A 32 -3.45 -2.26 18.82
N CYS A 33 -2.82 -3.04 17.95
CA CYS A 33 -2.32 -4.38 18.29
C CYS A 33 -0.81 -4.42 18.53
N THR A 34 -0.11 -3.29 18.36
CA THR A 34 1.34 -3.18 18.56
C THR A 34 1.70 -1.96 19.40
N THR A 35 3.00 -1.77 19.62
CA THR A 35 3.55 -0.55 20.25
C THR A 35 3.64 0.62 19.28
N GLN A 36 3.30 0.44 18.00
CA GLN A 36 3.38 1.45 16.94
C GLN A 36 2.14 2.35 16.91
N THR A 37 1.85 3.00 18.02
CA THR A 37 0.63 3.82 18.21
C THR A 37 0.51 5.01 17.25
N ASN A 38 1.60 5.41 16.59
CA ASN A 38 1.64 6.49 15.60
C ASN A 38 2.00 6.00 14.19
N TYR A 39 1.68 4.76 13.86
CA TYR A 39 2.07 4.14 12.58
C TYR A 39 1.53 4.89 11.35
N ALA A 40 0.36 5.53 11.45
CA ALA A 40 -0.19 6.38 10.39
C ALA A 40 0.77 7.47 9.92
N ASN A 41 1.56 8.03 10.85
CA ASN A 41 2.52 9.10 10.59
C ASN A 41 3.98 8.60 10.51
N GLN A 42 4.18 7.31 10.27
CA GLN A 42 5.52 6.72 10.20
C GLN A 42 6.22 7.15 8.91
N THR A 43 7.43 7.66 9.04
CA THR A 43 8.33 8.05 7.93
C THR A 43 9.73 7.49 8.08
N SER A 44 10.10 7.02 9.26
CA SER A 44 11.48 6.68 9.63
C SER A 44 11.93 5.31 9.14
N LEU A 45 11.08 4.57 8.43
CA LEU A 45 11.39 3.22 7.95
C LEU A 45 11.94 3.21 6.51
N ASN A 46 12.23 4.38 5.97
CA ASN A 46 12.87 4.52 4.66
C ASN A 46 14.32 4.05 4.70
N THR A 47 14.64 3.13 3.82
CA THR A 47 15.97 2.53 3.71
C THR A 47 16.91 3.30 2.79
N GLY A 48 16.41 4.30 2.05
CA GLY A 48 17.15 5.03 1.02
C GLY A 48 17.33 4.27 -0.29
N SER A 49 16.91 3.00 -0.34
CA SER A 49 17.01 2.14 -1.52
C SER A 49 15.86 1.14 -1.57
N LEU A 50 15.52 0.73 -2.79
CA LEU A 50 14.54 -0.34 -3.01
C LEU A 50 15.03 -1.64 -2.37
N ALA A 51 14.18 -2.30 -1.61
CA ALA A 51 14.47 -3.55 -0.93
C ALA A 51 13.60 -4.69 -1.45
N GLN A 52 14.02 -5.92 -1.23
CA GLN A 52 13.16 -7.08 -1.44
C GLN A 52 11.97 -7.00 -0.48
N ILE A 53 10.79 -7.33 -0.96
CA ILE A 53 9.54 -7.32 -0.17
C ILE A 53 9.73 -8.13 1.12
N GLY A 54 9.34 -7.52 2.24
CA GLY A 54 9.38 -8.15 3.55
C GLY A 54 10.76 -8.22 4.21
N THR A 55 11.81 -7.63 3.61
CA THR A 55 13.15 -7.57 4.20
C THR A 55 13.44 -6.27 4.94
N THR A 56 12.58 -5.27 4.81
CA THR A 56 12.71 -4.01 5.53
C THR A 56 12.39 -4.18 7.02
N ALA A 57 12.73 -3.17 7.83
CA ALA A 57 12.34 -3.12 9.24
C ALA A 57 10.84 -2.87 9.44
N ASP A 58 10.11 -2.52 8.37
CA ASP A 58 8.67 -2.26 8.39
C ASP A 58 7.86 -3.56 8.33
N LYS A 59 7.85 -4.27 9.45
CA LYS A 59 7.09 -5.50 9.64
C LYS A 59 6.24 -5.40 10.89
N GLN A 60 4.93 -5.33 10.73
CA GLN A 60 3.97 -5.21 11.80
C GLN A 60 2.87 -6.28 11.68
N CYS A 61 2.78 -7.21 12.63
CA CYS A 61 1.74 -8.27 12.64
C CYS A 61 1.63 -9.04 11.31
N ASN A 62 2.75 -9.41 10.69
CA ASN A 62 2.85 -10.01 9.35
C ASN A 62 2.31 -9.14 8.19
N ILE A 63 2.14 -7.86 8.42
CA ILE A 63 1.93 -6.85 7.37
C ILE A 63 3.28 -6.18 7.13
N PHE A 64 3.72 -6.11 5.88
CA PHE A 64 5.05 -5.67 5.49
C PHE A 64 4.98 -4.41 4.65
N ASP A 65 5.96 -3.54 4.80
CA ASP A 65 6.33 -2.46 3.89
C ASP A 65 5.23 -1.40 3.60
N MET A 66 4.24 -1.21 4.50
CA MET A 66 3.20 -0.18 4.29
C MET A 66 3.72 1.24 4.45
N ALA A 67 4.73 1.45 5.30
CA ALA A 67 5.32 2.76 5.55
C ALA A 67 6.62 2.98 4.76
N SER A 68 7.08 1.96 4.02
CA SER A 68 8.41 1.91 3.42
C SER A 68 8.38 1.29 2.02
N ASN A 69 9.55 1.05 1.46
CA ASN A 69 9.81 0.38 0.19
C ASN A 69 9.22 1.12 -1.01
N VAL A 70 7.96 0.88 -1.41
CA VAL A 70 7.31 1.55 -2.54
C VAL A 70 5.92 2.02 -2.16
N TYR A 71 5.45 3.08 -2.82
CA TYR A 71 4.03 3.40 -2.83
C TYR A 71 3.24 2.24 -3.41
N GLU A 72 1.98 2.13 -3.07
CA GLU A 72 1.14 1.04 -3.56
C GLU A 72 -0.13 1.57 -4.21
N TRP A 73 -0.37 1.14 -5.46
CA TRP A 73 -1.62 1.40 -6.16
C TRP A 73 -2.79 0.81 -5.37
N THR A 74 -3.88 1.55 -5.37
CA THR A 74 -5.14 1.14 -4.75
C THR A 74 -6.29 1.25 -5.76
N THR A 75 -7.46 0.76 -5.39
CA THR A 75 -8.70 1.00 -6.16
C THR A 75 -9.27 2.41 -5.92
N GLU A 76 -8.59 3.24 -5.14
CA GLU A 76 -9.02 4.60 -4.84
C GLU A 76 -8.83 5.51 -6.04
N THR A 77 -9.80 6.39 -6.29
CA THR A 77 -9.66 7.47 -7.25
C THR A 77 -9.15 8.73 -6.57
N SER A 78 -8.20 9.40 -7.20
CA SER A 78 -7.75 10.71 -6.77
C SER A 78 -8.78 11.80 -7.15
N HIS A 79 -8.83 12.86 -6.38
CA HIS A 79 -9.66 14.03 -6.70
C HIS A 79 -9.11 14.87 -7.88
N ASN A 80 -7.88 14.63 -8.28
CA ASN A 80 -7.26 15.32 -9.40
C ASN A 80 -7.54 14.55 -10.71
N SER A 81 -8.26 15.19 -11.64
CA SER A 81 -8.60 14.58 -12.93
C SER A 81 -7.38 14.24 -13.80
N ASP A 82 -6.28 14.94 -13.63
CA ASP A 82 -5.04 14.69 -14.37
C ASP A 82 -4.28 13.48 -13.81
N TYR A 83 -4.56 13.13 -12.55
CA TYR A 83 -3.93 12.04 -11.82
C TYR A 83 -4.98 11.16 -11.12
N PRO A 84 -5.84 10.47 -11.89
CA PRO A 84 -7.04 9.84 -11.33
C PRO A 84 -6.78 8.58 -10.51
N CYS A 85 -5.63 7.92 -10.67
CA CYS A 85 -5.32 6.68 -9.98
C CYS A 85 -4.66 6.95 -8.63
N GLY A 86 -5.29 6.49 -7.55
CA GLY A 86 -4.79 6.67 -6.19
C GLY A 86 -3.70 5.67 -5.82
N PHE A 87 -2.69 6.15 -5.11
CA PHE A 87 -1.72 5.31 -4.42
C PHE A 87 -1.52 5.75 -2.98
N ARG A 88 -1.03 4.83 -2.15
CA ARG A 88 -0.94 4.97 -0.70
C ARG A 88 0.46 4.63 -0.20
N GLY A 89 0.71 5.06 1.05
CA GLY A 89 1.88 4.67 1.83
C GLY A 89 3.08 5.58 1.69
N GLY A 90 4.20 5.11 2.25
CA GLY A 90 5.51 5.69 2.06
C GLY A 90 6.29 5.01 0.95
N ASN A 91 7.51 5.47 0.70
CA ASN A 91 8.44 4.79 -0.19
C ASN A 91 9.88 4.84 0.37
N TYR A 92 10.78 4.11 -0.25
CA TYR A 92 12.18 4.07 0.16
C TYR A 92 12.92 5.41 0.01
N TYR A 93 12.39 6.31 -0.79
CA TYR A 93 13.08 7.53 -1.24
C TYR A 93 12.70 8.78 -0.42
N GLY A 94 11.52 8.83 0.16
CA GLY A 94 10.94 10.07 0.68
C GLY A 94 10.79 10.12 2.19
N ILE A 95 11.35 11.16 2.80
CA ILE A 95 11.20 11.46 4.23
C ILE A 95 9.86 12.17 4.56
N ASN A 96 9.09 12.55 3.55
CA ASN A 96 7.88 13.37 3.69
C ASN A 96 6.58 12.63 3.39
N PHE A 97 6.63 11.31 3.21
CA PHE A 97 5.45 10.49 2.92
C PHE A 97 5.21 9.52 4.07
N TYR A 98 4.01 9.60 4.61
CA TYR A 98 3.56 8.82 5.75
C TYR A 98 2.86 7.55 5.29
N THR A 99 2.72 6.56 6.17
CA THR A 99 1.89 5.37 5.89
C THR A 99 0.46 5.74 5.48
N SER A 100 -0.09 6.80 6.07
CA SER A 100 -1.43 7.31 5.75
C SER A 100 -1.48 8.18 4.49
N SER A 101 -0.35 8.50 3.87
CA SER A 101 -0.34 9.37 2.69
C SER A 101 -1.21 8.84 1.57
N ARG A 102 -1.86 9.78 0.88
CA ARG A 102 -2.66 9.56 -0.32
C ARG A 102 -2.14 10.48 -1.40
N ASN A 103 -1.95 9.95 -2.58
CA ASN A 103 -1.53 10.72 -3.73
C ASN A 103 -2.12 10.12 -5.00
N GLY A 104 -1.94 10.75 -6.13
CA GLY A 104 -2.48 10.28 -7.40
C GLY A 104 -1.46 10.35 -8.52
N ASN A 105 -1.68 9.52 -9.54
CA ASN A 105 -0.94 9.55 -10.78
C ASN A 105 -1.85 9.18 -11.95
N ASN A 106 -1.39 9.35 -13.18
CA ASN A 106 -2.16 8.96 -14.35
C ASN A 106 -2.09 7.44 -14.61
N THR A 107 -2.97 6.93 -15.46
CA THR A 107 -3.12 5.51 -15.73
C THR A 107 -1.96 4.89 -16.51
N SER A 108 -1.18 5.71 -17.20
CA SER A 108 -0.08 5.27 -18.06
C SER A 108 1.29 5.32 -17.37
N GLU A 109 1.32 5.82 -16.13
CA GLU A 109 2.58 6.00 -15.42
C GLU A 109 3.14 4.66 -14.94
N SER A 110 4.39 4.42 -15.31
CA SER A 110 5.21 3.33 -14.79
C SER A 110 6.32 3.92 -13.96
N SER A 111 6.44 3.52 -12.71
CA SER A 111 7.43 4.03 -11.78
C SER A 111 8.04 2.91 -10.94
N ILE A 112 9.36 2.96 -10.78
CA ILE A 112 10.07 2.04 -9.86
C ILE A 112 9.72 2.28 -8.39
N ASN A 113 9.06 3.40 -8.09
CA ASN A 113 8.68 3.79 -6.74
C ASN A 113 7.24 3.38 -6.39
N ILE A 114 6.50 2.79 -7.31
CA ILE A 114 5.10 2.40 -7.11
C ILE A 114 4.94 0.93 -7.47
N GLY A 115 4.51 0.16 -6.49
CA GLY A 115 4.10 -1.23 -6.62
C GLY A 115 2.62 -1.40 -6.41
N PHE A 116 2.22 -2.57 -5.96
CA PHE A 116 0.85 -2.85 -5.56
C PHE A 116 0.79 -3.94 -4.48
N ARG A 117 -0.30 -3.93 -3.74
CA ARG A 117 -0.67 -4.96 -2.76
C ARG A 117 -1.98 -5.58 -3.19
N SER A 118 -2.02 -6.89 -3.27
CA SER A 118 -3.26 -7.62 -3.52
C SER A 118 -4.06 -7.80 -2.24
N LEU A 119 -5.37 -7.70 -2.36
CA LEU A 119 -6.33 -8.10 -1.35
C LEU A 119 -7.11 -9.32 -1.85
N LEU A 120 -7.32 -10.28 -0.98
CA LEU A 120 -8.10 -11.48 -1.27
C LEU A 120 -9.51 -11.30 -0.69
N PHE A 121 -10.50 -11.39 -1.54
CA PHE A 121 -11.91 -11.34 -1.16
C PHE A 121 -12.50 -12.76 -1.12
N ILE A 122 -13.29 -13.03 -0.10
CA ILE A 122 -14.03 -14.28 0.03
C ILE A 122 -15.39 -14.08 -0.67
N ASN A 123 -15.67 -14.91 -1.65
CA ASN A 123 -16.98 -14.93 -2.30
C ASN A 123 -17.97 -15.70 -1.40
N VAL A 124 -18.98 -14.99 -0.90
CA VAL A 124 -20.02 -15.54 -0.02
C VAL A 124 -21.27 -15.84 -0.82
#